data_c9c281a2b6b3810f96ed89187bda17ed
#
_entry.id   c9c281a2b6b3810f96ed89187bda17ed
#
_cell.length_a   1.000
_cell.length_b   1.000
_cell.length_c   1.000
_cell.angle_alpha   90.00
_cell.angle_beta   90.00
_cell.angle_gamma   90.00
#
_symmetry.space_group_name_H-M   'P 1'
#
loop_
_entity.id
_entity.type
_entity.pdbx_description
1 polymer ?
#
loop_
_entity_poly.entity_id
_entity_poly.type
_entity_poly.pdbx_seq_one_letter_code
_entity_poly.pdbx_strand_id
1 'polypeptide(L)'
;IYKDPISLFKQTNFSKTIWWKLKVNISGYQNQTEDKLVTEIFKNRIFRLLYPNIYQYNHKFQRILIQLYEDGYVCWINLDGLIIEKYELRKTENFKNERFFIKDQLNSILKWIKDQADLTNEYLWGGTLGPNYDCSGLIQTAFLKHRIFIPRDSYQIKSFCKHLFYFKDSYKALRPGDLLFFGNKEKCDHIGIYKGDGLYFHSSGRDFGRNGIGLDTLKHSNDKISLHYKSKLISAGRVVRSYRWDRTIR
;
A
#
# COMPACT_ATOMS: atom_id res chain seq x y z
N ILE A 1 -21.43 -17.22 0.79
CA ILE A 1 -21.38 -15.75 0.99
C ILE A 1 -22.19 -15.44 2.23
N TYR A 2 -21.56 -14.75 3.17
CA TYR A 2 -22.18 -14.34 4.44
C TYR A 2 -22.42 -12.84 4.40
N LYS A 3 -23.68 -12.41 4.61
CA LYS A 3 -24.08 -11.00 4.66
C LYS A 3 -24.21 -10.49 6.09
N ASP A 4 -24.28 -11.39 7.08
CA ASP A 4 -24.21 -11.07 8.50
C ASP A 4 -23.05 -11.84 9.17
N PRO A 5 -21.86 -11.26 9.14
CA PRO A 5 -20.69 -11.91 9.74
C PRO A 5 -20.73 -11.91 11.27
N ILE A 6 -21.56 -11.09 11.92
CA ILE A 6 -21.65 -11.03 13.38
C ILE A 6 -22.17 -12.35 13.95
N SER A 7 -23.24 -12.89 13.39
CA SER A 7 -23.80 -14.17 13.80
C SER A 7 -22.81 -15.32 13.55
N LEU A 8 -22.15 -15.29 12.41
CA LEU A 8 -21.12 -16.25 12.04
C LEU A 8 -19.93 -16.21 13.02
N PHE A 9 -19.45 -15.01 13.34
CA PHE A 9 -18.32 -14.82 14.23
C PHE A 9 -18.65 -15.18 15.70
N LYS A 10 -19.91 -15.18 16.09
CA LYS A 10 -20.37 -15.68 17.40
C LYS A 10 -20.45 -17.21 17.50
N GLN A 11 -20.68 -17.89 16.38
CA GLN A 11 -20.97 -19.34 16.34
C GLN A 11 -19.74 -20.22 16.12
N THR A 12 -18.62 -19.65 15.62
CA THR A 12 -17.43 -20.43 15.29
C THR A 12 -16.33 -20.23 16.34
N ASN A 13 -15.77 -21.35 16.83
CA ASN A 13 -14.47 -21.34 17.49
C ASN A 13 -13.42 -20.87 16.49
N PHE A 14 -13.12 -19.57 16.50
CA PHE A 14 -12.23 -18.96 15.52
C PHE A 14 -10.81 -19.51 15.65
N SER A 15 -10.43 -20.32 14.69
CA SER A 15 -9.02 -20.61 14.45
C SER A 15 -8.40 -19.43 13.68
N LYS A 16 -7.23 -18.94 14.15
CA LYS A 16 -6.38 -18.00 13.38
C LYS A 16 -5.99 -18.52 11.99
N THR A 17 -6.36 -19.77 11.68
CA THR A 17 -6.08 -20.45 10.41
C THR A 17 -7.15 -20.27 9.37
N ILE A 18 -8.32 -19.70 9.74
CA ILE A 18 -9.41 -19.48 8.78
C ILE A 18 -9.18 -18.18 8.04
N TRP A 19 -9.18 -18.27 6.72
CA TRP A 19 -9.08 -17.12 5.83
C TRP A 19 -10.43 -16.79 5.22
N TRP A 20 -10.64 -15.50 5.02
CA TRP A 20 -11.86 -14.92 4.48
C TRP A 20 -11.54 -14.08 3.27
N LYS A 21 -12.44 -14.02 2.30
CA LYS A 21 -12.34 -13.18 1.12
C LYS A 21 -13.42 -12.12 1.14
N LEU A 22 -13.02 -10.87 0.95
CA LEU A 22 -13.93 -9.73 0.85
C LEU A 22 -14.75 -9.78 -0.44
N LYS A 23 -16.03 -9.47 -0.34
CA LYS A 23 -16.95 -9.34 -1.48
C LYS A 23 -17.31 -7.88 -1.77
N VAL A 24 -16.91 -6.97 -0.92
CA VAL A 24 -17.09 -5.51 -1.03
C VAL A 24 -15.78 -4.79 -0.74
N ASN A 25 -15.66 -3.53 -1.19
CA ASN A 25 -14.59 -2.66 -0.76
C ASN A 25 -14.91 -2.15 0.65
N ILE A 26 -13.91 -2.06 1.51
CA ILE A 26 -14.07 -1.59 2.89
C ILE A 26 -12.91 -0.70 3.32
N SER A 27 -13.13 0.07 4.37
CA SER A 27 -12.12 0.91 5.03
C SER A 27 -11.44 0.15 6.18
N GLY A 28 -10.13 0.33 6.31
CA GLY A 28 -9.33 -0.13 7.44
C GLY A 28 -8.86 1.04 8.30
N TYR A 29 -9.00 0.91 9.62
CA TYR A 29 -8.75 1.97 10.59
C TYR A 29 -7.60 1.63 11.53
N GLN A 30 -6.98 2.67 12.10
CA GLN A 30 -5.82 2.53 12.98
C GLN A 30 -6.17 1.83 14.29
N ASN A 31 -7.33 2.12 14.85
CA ASN A 31 -7.79 1.54 16.12
C ASN A 31 -9.30 1.26 16.09
N GLN A 32 -9.80 0.74 17.21
CA GLN A 32 -11.19 0.33 17.34
C GLN A 32 -12.17 1.51 17.41
N THR A 33 -11.74 2.67 17.88
CA THR A 33 -12.64 3.75 18.32
C THR A 33 -12.55 5.03 17.48
N GLU A 34 -11.44 5.27 16.79
CA GLU A 34 -11.20 6.48 16.00
C GLU A 34 -11.39 6.23 14.51
N ASP A 35 -11.97 7.20 13.81
CA ASP A 35 -12.17 7.14 12.36
C ASP A 35 -10.92 7.53 11.56
N LYS A 36 -9.74 7.19 12.08
CA LYS A 36 -8.49 7.41 11.39
C LYS A 36 -8.24 6.29 10.38
N LEU A 37 -8.52 6.58 9.12
CA LEU A 37 -8.25 5.70 8.00
C LEU A 37 -6.75 5.41 7.90
N VAL A 38 -6.36 4.15 7.69
CA VAL A 38 -4.97 3.75 7.44
C VAL A 38 -4.81 2.99 6.13
N THR A 39 -5.90 2.40 5.65
CA THR A 39 -5.95 1.77 4.33
C THR A 39 -7.39 1.61 3.88
N GLU A 40 -7.62 1.60 2.59
CA GLU A 40 -8.83 1.02 2.02
C GLU A 40 -8.50 -0.38 1.51
N ILE A 41 -9.48 -1.27 1.44
CA ILE A 41 -9.25 -2.67 1.12
C ILE A 41 -10.18 -3.07 -0.02
N PHE A 42 -9.57 -3.44 -1.15
CA PHE A 42 -10.31 -3.88 -2.33
C PHE A 42 -11.15 -5.13 -2.07
N LYS A 43 -12.29 -5.21 -2.71
CA LYS A 43 -13.00 -6.46 -2.99
C LYS A 43 -12.00 -7.52 -3.49
N ASN A 44 -12.22 -8.76 -3.06
CA ASN A 44 -11.41 -9.95 -3.35
C ASN A 44 -10.09 -10.06 -2.61
N ARG A 45 -9.68 -9.09 -1.79
CA ARG A 45 -8.57 -9.29 -0.87
C ARG A 45 -8.92 -10.30 0.22
N ILE A 46 -7.90 -10.99 0.69
CA ILE A 46 -8.02 -12.09 1.65
C ILE A 46 -7.53 -11.61 2.99
N PHE A 47 -8.20 -12.02 4.06
CA PHE A 47 -7.82 -11.66 5.42
C PHE A 47 -8.11 -12.78 6.41
N ARG A 48 -7.50 -12.69 7.59
CA ARG A 48 -7.84 -13.50 8.76
C ARG A 48 -8.14 -12.60 9.95
N LEU A 49 -8.87 -13.15 10.92
CA LEU A 49 -9.09 -12.49 12.20
C LEU A 49 -7.87 -12.70 13.10
N LEU A 50 -7.43 -11.65 13.80
CA LEU A 50 -6.31 -11.75 14.74
C LEU A 50 -6.77 -12.07 16.16
N TYR A 51 -7.92 -11.55 16.59
CA TYR A 51 -8.50 -11.81 17.90
C TYR A 51 -9.92 -12.36 17.73
N PRO A 52 -10.17 -13.59 18.22
CA PRO A 52 -11.49 -14.22 18.12
C PRO A 52 -12.49 -13.67 19.14
N ASN A 53 -12.06 -12.91 20.15
CA ASN A 53 -12.94 -12.44 21.23
C ASN A 53 -13.69 -11.17 20.80
N ILE A 54 -14.78 -11.41 20.10
CA ILE A 54 -15.78 -10.40 19.73
C ILE A 54 -16.50 -9.83 20.98
N TYR A 55 -16.23 -10.34 22.16
CA TYR A 55 -16.92 -9.98 23.41
C TYR A 55 -16.55 -8.61 24.00
N GLN A 56 -15.53 -7.94 23.52
CA GLN A 56 -15.19 -6.56 23.93
C GLN A 56 -15.74 -5.53 22.93
N TYR A 57 -17.04 -5.63 22.64
CA TYR A 57 -17.69 -4.61 21.81
C TYR A 57 -17.89 -3.32 22.61
N ASN A 58 -17.22 -2.29 22.19
CA ASN A 58 -17.70 -0.95 22.44
C ASN A 58 -18.93 -0.73 21.53
N HIS A 59 -20.11 -0.53 22.12
CA HIS A 59 -21.39 -0.38 21.39
C HIS A 59 -21.38 0.73 20.33
N LYS A 60 -20.38 1.62 20.35
CA LYS A 60 -20.25 2.73 19.39
C LYS A 60 -19.56 2.32 18.10
N PHE A 61 -18.59 1.39 18.13
CA PHE A 61 -17.85 0.95 16.94
C PHE A 61 -17.76 -0.57 16.92
N GLN A 62 -18.50 -1.19 16.01
CA GLN A 62 -18.44 -2.64 15.79
C GLN A 62 -17.26 -2.97 14.85
N ARG A 63 -16.03 -2.87 15.36
CA ARG A 63 -14.81 -3.14 14.57
C ARG A 63 -14.10 -4.40 15.06
N ILE A 64 -13.52 -5.13 14.13
CA ILE A 64 -12.67 -6.30 14.37
C ILE A 64 -11.28 -6.06 13.81
N LEU A 65 -10.27 -6.65 14.46
CA LEU A 65 -8.89 -6.59 14.04
C LEU A 65 -8.61 -7.72 13.04
N ILE A 66 -8.13 -7.36 11.88
CA ILE A 66 -7.79 -8.29 10.80
C ILE A 66 -6.33 -8.19 10.38
N GLN A 67 -5.86 -9.22 9.71
CA GLN A 67 -4.60 -9.20 8.98
C GLN A 67 -4.83 -9.61 7.53
N LEU A 68 -4.39 -8.76 6.60
CA LEU A 68 -4.47 -9.03 5.17
C LEU A 68 -3.43 -10.09 4.77
N TYR A 69 -3.80 -10.96 3.84
CA TYR A 69 -2.95 -12.05 3.38
C TYR A 69 -1.80 -11.59 2.49
N GLU A 70 -2.06 -10.62 1.63
CA GLU A 70 -1.14 -10.24 0.55
C GLU A 70 0.09 -9.49 1.07
N ASP A 71 -0.12 -8.61 2.06
CA ASP A 71 0.94 -7.74 2.60
C ASP A 71 1.14 -7.87 4.12
N GLY A 72 0.32 -8.68 4.79
CA GLY A 72 0.36 -8.86 6.24
C GLY A 72 -0.13 -7.65 7.02
N TYR A 73 -0.71 -6.64 6.34
CA TYR A 73 -1.13 -5.41 6.99
C TYR A 73 -2.24 -5.66 8.01
N VAL A 74 -2.10 -5.05 9.18
CA VAL A 74 -3.03 -5.20 10.30
C VAL A 74 -3.83 -3.92 10.44
N CYS A 75 -5.16 -4.03 10.47
CA CYS A 75 -6.05 -2.90 10.67
C CYS A 75 -7.40 -3.33 11.26
N TRP A 76 -8.16 -2.35 11.73
CA TRP A 76 -9.53 -2.55 12.21
C TRP A 76 -10.51 -2.30 11.08
N ILE A 77 -11.53 -3.15 10.94
CA ILE A 77 -12.60 -3.00 9.95
C ILE A 77 -13.97 -2.98 10.61
N ASN A 78 -14.91 -2.24 10.04
CA ASN A 78 -16.30 -2.25 10.47
C ASN A 78 -16.96 -3.59 10.10
N LEU A 79 -17.81 -4.09 10.99
CA LEU A 79 -18.64 -5.26 10.73
C LEU A 79 -19.88 -4.91 9.92
N ASP A 80 -20.38 -3.69 10.07
CA ASP A 80 -21.54 -3.22 9.31
C ASP A 80 -21.22 -3.17 7.82
N GLY A 81 -22.13 -3.70 7.00
CA GLY A 81 -21.96 -3.80 5.56
C GLY A 81 -20.89 -4.80 5.09
N LEU A 82 -20.23 -5.54 5.99
CA LEU A 82 -19.21 -6.51 5.65
C LEU A 82 -19.82 -7.75 4.97
N ILE A 83 -19.39 -8.04 3.74
CA ILE A 83 -19.80 -9.25 2.99
C ILE A 83 -18.54 -10.07 2.72
N ILE A 84 -18.56 -11.33 3.16
CA ILE A 84 -17.40 -12.23 3.10
C ILE A 84 -17.76 -13.63 2.61
N GLU A 85 -16.76 -14.37 2.18
CA GLU A 85 -16.83 -15.81 1.95
C GLU A 85 -15.61 -16.50 2.56
N LYS A 86 -15.79 -17.74 3.00
CA LYS A 86 -14.66 -18.57 3.45
C LYS A 86 -13.71 -18.82 2.28
N TYR A 87 -12.43 -18.73 2.54
CA TYR A 87 -11.39 -18.89 1.53
C TYR A 87 -10.40 -19.98 1.92
N GLU A 88 -10.17 -20.93 1.02
CA GLU A 88 -9.14 -21.95 1.18
C GLU A 88 -7.87 -21.49 0.46
N LEU A 89 -6.80 -21.34 1.23
CA LEU A 89 -5.51 -20.96 0.66
C LEU A 89 -5.01 -22.06 -0.28
N ARG A 90 -4.88 -21.72 -1.54
CA ARG A 90 -4.16 -22.55 -2.49
C ARG A 90 -2.65 -22.33 -2.30
N LYS A 91 -1.84 -23.38 -2.47
CA LYS A 91 -0.39 -23.22 -2.51
C LYS A 91 -0.05 -22.16 -3.55
N THR A 92 0.60 -21.08 -3.11
CA THR A 92 1.04 -20.00 -4.01
C THR A 92 2.04 -20.58 -5.00
N GLU A 93 1.81 -20.34 -6.28
CA GLU A 93 2.80 -20.66 -7.31
C GLU A 93 4.11 -19.90 -7.01
N ASN A 94 5.21 -20.63 -6.94
CA ASN A 94 6.51 -20.00 -6.88
C ASN A 94 6.84 -19.47 -8.28
N PHE A 95 6.76 -18.18 -8.48
CA PHE A 95 7.25 -17.56 -9.71
C PHE A 95 8.78 -17.75 -9.79
N LYS A 96 9.21 -18.73 -10.56
CA LYS A 96 10.59 -18.80 -11.02
C LYS A 96 10.85 -17.53 -11.81
N ASN A 97 11.81 -16.67 -11.43
CA ASN A 97 12.14 -15.40 -12.11
C ASN A 97 11.24 -14.18 -11.80
N GLU A 98 10.80 -14.01 -10.54
CA GLU A 98 10.04 -12.82 -10.11
C GLU A 98 10.67 -11.49 -10.60
N ARG A 99 11.98 -11.37 -10.58
CA ARG A 99 12.69 -10.16 -11.00
C ARG A 99 12.46 -9.80 -12.47
N PHE A 100 12.46 -10.79 -13.36
CA PHE A 100 12.18 -10.54 -14.79
C PHE A 100 10.72 -10.16 -14.99
N PHE A 101 9.81 -10.88 -14.35
CA PHE A 101 8.38 -10.56 -14.38
C PHE A 101 8.14 -9.11 -13.93
N ILE A 102 8.69 -8.69 -12.79
CA ILE A 102 8.54 -7.33 -12.28
C ILE A 102 9.09 -6.31 -13.28
N LYS A 103 10.28 -6.56 -13.84
CA LYS A 103 10.90 -5.67 -14.82
C LYS A 103 9.99 -5.47 -16.04
N ASP A 104 9.35 -6.50 -16.53
CA ASP A 104 8.47 -6.44 -17.70
C ASP A 104 7.17 -5.65 -17.40
N GLN A 105 6.73 -5.62 -16.13
CA GLN A 105 5.52 -4.88 -15.72
C GLN A 105 5.77 -3.38 -15.47
N LEU A 106 7.01 -2.91 -15.33
CA LEU A 106 7.30 -1.55 -14.89
C LEU A 106 6.71 -0.47 -15.81
N ASN A 107 6.74 -0.65 -17.12
CA ASN A 107 6.15 0.30 -18.05
C ASN A 107 4.62 0.38 -17.89
N SER A 108 3.96 -0.74 -17.68
CA SER A 108 2.51 -0.81 -17.44
C SER A 108 2.15 -0.18 -16.10
N ILE A 109 2.97 -0.39 -15.07
CA ILE A 109 2.83 0.24 -13.75
C ILE A 109 2.92 1.77 -13.87
N LEU A 110 3.94 2.28 -14.54
CA LEU A 110 4.12 3.72 -14.75
C LEU A 110 3.00 4.33 -15.60
N LYS A 111 2.56 3.61 -16.64
CA LYS A 111 1.41 4.02 -17.44
C LYS A 111 0.14 4.11 -16.58
N TRP A 112 -0.13 3.10 -15.77
CA TRP A 112 -1.29 3.09 -14.89
C TRP A 112 -1.26 4.28 -13.92
N ILE A 113 -0.10 4.60 -13.30
CA ILE A 113 0.04 5.77 -12.42
C ILE A 113 -0.24 7.07 -13.17
N LYS A 114 0.28 7.20 -14.40
CA LYS A 114 0.00 8.36 -15.25
C LYS A 114 -1.50 8.48 -15.53
N ASP A 115 -2.15 7.37 -15.89
CA ASP A 115 -3.59 7.36 -16.17
C ASP A 115 -4.40 7.79 -14.91
N GLN A 116 -3.95 7.43 -13.68
CA GLN A 116 -4.55 7.92 -12.44
C GLN A 116 -4.27 9.42 -12.20
N ALA A 117 -3.08 9.90 -12.53
CA ALA A 117 -2.74 11.32 -12.41
C ALA A 117 -3.55 12.22 -13.35
N ASP A 118 -3.99 11.70 -14.48
CA ASP A 118 -4.83 12.41 -15.45
C ASP A 118 -6.32 12.52 -15.00
N LEU A 119 -6.73 11.76 -13.96
CA LEU A 119 -8.06 11.87 -13.37
C LEU A 119 -8.10 13.01 -12.34
N THR A 120 -9.28 13.57 -12.12
CA THR A 120 -9.50 14.44 -10.95
C THR A 120 -9.28 13.63 -9.68
N ASN A 121 -8.30 14.02 -8.89
CA ASN A 121 -7.93 13.32 -7.67
C ASN A 121 -7.45 14.30 -6.59
N GLU A 122 -7.56 13.88 -5.33
CA GLU A 122 -7.01 14.57 -4.18
C GLU A 122 -6.21 13.60 -3.31
N TYR A 123 -5.34 14.15 -2.47
CA TYR A 123 -4.63 13.36 -1.47
C TYR A 123 -5.60 12.87 -0.40
N LEU A 124 -5.66 11.56 -0.20
CA LEU A 124 -6.43 10.93 0.88
C LEU A 124 -5.49 10.09 1.74
N TRP A 125 -5.29 10.47 3.00
CA TRP A 125 -4.56 9.65 3.96
C TRP A 125 -5.21 8.27 4.09
N GLY A 126 -4.44 7.19 3.91
CA GLY A 126 -4.97 5.83 3.91
C GLY A 126 -5.59 5.39 2.57
N GLY A 127 -5.71 6.30 1.59
CA GLY A 127 -6.33 6.03 0.30
C GLY A 127 -5.56 5.02 -0.56
N THR A 128 -6.26 4.01 -1.07
CA THR A 128 -5.74 2.96 -1.95
C THR A 128 -6.71 2.56 -3.06
N LEU A 129 -8.01 2.86 -2.93
CA LEU A 129 -9.02 2.44 -3.93
C LEU A 129 -9.07 3.34 -5.16
N GLY A 130 -8.66 4.62 -5.01
CA GLY A 130 -8.73 5.64 -6.05
C GLY A 130 -10.11 6.30 -6.22
N PRO A 131 -10.15 7.45 -6.89
CA PRO A 131 -9.00 8.14 -7.51
C PRO A 131 -8.06 8.82 -6.49
N ASN A 132 -8.43 8.85 -5.20
CA ASN A 132 -7.73 9.54 -4.13
C ASN A 132 -6.79 8.58 -3.41
N TYR A 133 -5.50 8.87 -3.42
CA TYR A 133 -4.45 8.01 -2.87
C TYR A 133 -3.58 8.77 -1.87
N ASP A 134 -3.03 8.06 -0.86
CA ASP A 134 -1.82 8.54 -0.20
C ASP A 134 -0.57 8.12 -1.00
N CYS A 135 0.61 8.55 -0.54
CA CYS A 135 1.86 8.33 -1.26
C CYS A 135 2.18 6.84 -1.46
N SER A 136 2.11 6.04 -0.41
CA SER A 136 2.40 4.61 -0.46
C SER A 136 1.24 3.79 -1.01
N GLY A 137 0.00 4.23 -0.83
CA GLY A 137 -1.21 3.61 -1.38
C GLY A 137 -1.24 3.66 -2.91
N LEU A 138 -0.84 4.79 -3.52
CA LEU A 138 -0.67 4.89 -4.97
C LEU A 138 0.31 3.84 -5.50
N ILE A 139 1.50 3.77 -4.88
CA ILE A 139 2.55 2.84 -5.28
C ILE A 139 2.11 1.39 -5.05
N GLN A 140 1.61 1.08 -3.85
CA GLN A 140 1.13 -0.27 -3.53
C GLN A 140 0.06 -0.74 -4.51
N THR A 141 -0.93 0.11 -4.79
CA THR A 141 -2.03 -0.22 -5.71
C THR A 141 -1.53 -0.43 -7.13
N ALA A 142 -0.60 0.39 -7.62
CA ALA A 142 0.00 0.23 -8.94
C ALA A 142 0.68 -1.14 -9.09
N PHE A 143 1.46 -1.56 -8.11
CA PHE A 143 2.09 -2.87 -8.12
C PHE A 143 1.07 -4.01 -7.95
N LEU A 144 0.09 -3.86 -7.06
CA LEU A 144 -0.97 -4.86 -6.82
C LEU A 144 -1.81 -5.13 -8.09
N LYS A 145 -2.14 -4.12 -8.87
CA LYS A 145 -2.84 -4.24 -10.16
C LYS A 145 -2.08 -5.15 -11.15
N HIS A 146 -0.78 -5.25 -10.99
CA HIS A 146 0.11 -6.09 -11.79
C HIS A 146 0.54 -7.38 -11.06
N ARG A 147 -0.21 -7.79 -10.02
CA ARG A 147 0.02 -9.01 -9.21
C ARG A 147 1.38 -9.03 -8.49
N ILE A 148 1.93 -7.87 -8.22
CA ILE A 148 3.17 -7.72 -7.44
C ILE A 148 2.78 -7.15 -6.08
N PHE A 149 3.05 -7.89 -5.02
CA PHE A 149 2.77 -7.45 -3.66
C PHE A 149 3.96 -6.69 -3.10
N ILE A 150 3.68 -5.57 -2.42
CA ILE A 150 4.65 -4.79 -1.66
C ILE A 150 4.00 -4.39 -0.33
N PRO A 151 4.76 -4.07 0.72
CA PRO A 151 4.21 -3.60 1.99
C PRO A 151 3.33 -2.34 1.84
N ARG A 152 2.53 -2.03 2.87
CA ARG A 152 1.60 -0.89 2.83
C ARG A 152 2.29 0.45 3.09
N ASP A 153 3.15 0.52 4.09
CA ASP A 153 3.70 1.79 4.56
C ASP A 153 5.06 2.11 3.90
N SER A 154 5.34 3.38 3.65
CA SER A 154 6.55 3.86 2.96
C SER A 154 7.84 3.32 3.59
N TYR A 155 7.94 3.31 4.93
CA TYR A 155 9.12 2.81 5.65
C TYR A 155 9.30 1.28 5.51
N GLN A 156 8.19 0.54 5.44
CA GLN A 156 8.21 -0.92 5.20
C GLN A 156 8.63 -1.22 3.76
N ILE A 157 8.12 -0.46 2.79
CA ILE A 157 8.52 -0.57 1.37
C ILE A 157 10.01 -0.28 1.23
N LYS A 158 10.52 0.77 1.89
CA LYS A 158 11.95 1.09 1.91
C LYS A 158 12.80 -0.06 2.40
N SER A 159 12.41 -0.67 3.53
CA SER A 159 13.14 -1.82 4.12
C SER A 159 13.06 -3.08 3.26
N PHE A 160 11.97 -3.25 2.50
CA PHE A 160 11.74 -4.39 1.63
C PHE A 160 12.53 -4.32 0.32
N CYS A 161 12.70 -3.12 -0.25
CA CYS A 161 13.35 -2.91 -1.53
C CYS A 161 14.84 -3.28 -1.51
N LYS A 162 15.37 -3.75 -2.65
CA LYS A 162 16.82 -3.75 -2.86
C LYS A 162 17.30 -2.30 -2.83
N HIS A 163 18.14 -1.99 -1.84
CA HIS A 163 18.74 -0.65 -1.71
C HIS A 163 19.58 -0.32 -2.95
N LEU A 164 19.46 0.92 -3.43
CA LEU A 164 20.27 1.46 -4.52
C LEU A 164 21.24 2.49 -3.93
N PHE A 165 22.52 2.38 -4.30
CA PHE A 165 23.49 3.44 -4.02
C PHE A 165 23.08 4.66 -4.84
N TYR A 166 22.68 5.72 -4.14
CA TYR A 166 22.26 6.97 -4.71
C TYR A 166 23.09 8.11 -4.13
N PHE A 167 23.79 8.84 -4.98
CA PHE A 167 24.41 10.11 -4.63
C PHE A 167 23.40 11.22 -4.94
N LYS A 168 23.21 12.14 -4.01
CA LYS A 168 22.17 13.19 -4.02
C LYS A 168 22.02 13.95 -5.36
N ASP A 169 23.09 14.01 -6.15
CA ASP A 169 23.11 14.71 -7.44
C ASP A 169 23.22 13.78 -8.66
N SER A 170 23.11 12.46 -8.48
CA SER A 170 23.25 11.50 -9.57
C SER A 170 22.03 10.61 -9.77
N TYR A 171 20.90 11.22 -10.19
CA TYR A 171 19.70 10.46 -10.62
C TYR A 171 19.95 9.62 -11.90
N LYS A 172 21.10 9.78 -12.58
CA LYS A 172 21.47 9.00 -13.77
C LYS A 172 21.59 7.50 -13.52
N ALA A 173 21.84 7.08 -12.28
CA ALA A 173 21.88 5.66 -11.90
C ALA A 173 20.47 5.05 -11.72
N LEU A 174 19.43 5.87 -11.58
CA LEU A 174 18.06 5.43 -11.42
C LEU A 174 17.48 4.96 -12.76
N ARG A 175 16.58 3.98 -12.66
CA ARG A 175 15.83 3.44 -13.79
C ARG A 175 14.34 3.65 -13.57
N PRO A 176 13.54 3.83 -14.65
CA PRO A 176 12.09 3.87 -14.52
C PRO A 176 11.57 2.69 -13.69
N GLY A 177 10.70 3.00 -12.71
CA GLY A 177 10.19 2.03 -11.74
C GLY A 177 10.97 1.91 -10.44
N ASP A 178 12.12 2.58 -10.29
CA ASP A 178 12.79 2.69 -8.99
C ASP A 178 11.97 3.56 -8.05
N LEU A 179 11.95 3.19 -6.77
CA LEU A 179 11.22 3.92 -5.74
C LEU A 179 12.15 4.91 -5.06
N LEU A 180 11.63 6.11 -4.84
CA LEU A 180 12.31 7.22 -4.16
C LEU A 180 11.72 7.37 -2.77
N PHE A 181 12.56 7.43 -1.75
CA PHE A 181 12.16 7.52 -0.36
C PHE A 181 12.57 8.87 0.21
N PHE A 182 11.60 9.54 0.82
CA PHE A 182 11.77 10.89 1.36
C PHE A 182 11.48 10.90 2.86
N GLY A 183 12.07 11.88 3.55
CA GLY A 183 11.94 12.03 4.99
C GLY A 183 13.20 12.62 5.62
N ASN A 184 13.56 12.10 6.78
CA ASN A 184 14.80 12.43 7.47
C ASN A 184 15.64 11.17 7.77
N LYS A 185 16.75 11.31 8.49
CA LYS A 185 17.64 10.17 8.82
C LYS A 185 16.92 9.06 9.61
N GLU A 186 15.94 9.44 10.43
CA GLU A 186 15.24 8.52 11.35
C GLU A 186 13.97 7.92 10.74
N LYS A 187 13.27 8.69 9.89
CA LYS A 187 11.94 8.33 9.40
C LYS A 187 11.80 8.55 7.91
N CYS A 188 11.37 7.49 7.21
CA CYS A 188 10.83 7.58 5.86
C CYS A 188 9.32 7.82 5.97
N ASP A 189 8.85 8.99 5.57
CA ASP A 189 7.45 9.40 5.68
C ASP A 189 6.77 9.62 4.32
N HIS A 190 7.53 9.59 3.23
CA HIS A 190 6.99 9.77 1.90
C HIS A 190 7.72 8.92 0.86
N ILE A 191 7.02 8.62 -0.25
CA ILE A 191 7.51 7.78 -1.34
C ILE A 191 7.01 8.28 -2.69
N GLY A 192 7.85 8.11 -3.72
CA GLY A 192 7.51 8.30 -5.11
C GLY A 192 8.08 7.20 -6.00
N ILE A 193 7.69 7.18 -7.27
CA ILE A 193 8.22 6.25 -8.27
C ILE A 193 8.89 7.02 -9.40
N TYR A 194 10.13 6.67 -9.69
CA TYR A 194 10.92 7.31 -10.72
C TYR A 194 10.40 6.95 -12.11
N LYS A 195 10.09 7.98 -12.90
CA LYS A 195 9.59 7.84 -14.29
C LYS A 195 10.72 7.77 -15.31
N GLY A 196 11.87 8.35 -14.99
CA GLY A 196 12.97 8.59 -15.92
C GLY A 196 13.27 10.08 -16.09
N ASP A 197 14.42 10.38 -16.61
CA ASP A 197 14.85 11.76 -16.92
C ASP A 197 14.74 12.75 -15.75
N GLY A 198 15.01 12.27 -14.53
CA GLY A 198 14.91 13.07 -13.32
C GLY A 198 13.47 13.29 -12.82
N LEU A 199 12.46 12.77 -13.49
CA LEU A 199 11.04 12.92 -13.14
C LEU A 199 10.55 11.74 -12.29
N TYR A 200 9.60 12.00 -11.38
CA TYR A 200 8.94 10.97 -10.57
C TYR A 200 7.49 11.33 -10.26
N PHE A 201 6.65 10.31 -10.16
CA PHE A 201 5.28 10.44 -9.68
C PHE A 201 5.23 10.21 -8.18
N HIS A 202 4.36 10.96 -7.50
CA HIS A 202 3.97 10.72 -6.11
C HIS A 202 2.57 11.30 -5.84
N SER A 203 1.91 10.87 -4.78
CA SER A 203 0.72 11.52 -4.24
C SER A 203 1.10 12.29 -2.98
N SER A 204 0.79 13.58 -2.89
CA SER A 204 1.22 14.46 -1.80
C SER A 204 0.09 15.37 -1.31
N GLY A 205 0.10 15.69 0.00
CA GLY A 205 -0.92 16.53 0.64
C GLY A 205 -0.87 18.00 0.22
N ARG A 206 -1.77 18.81 0.80
CA ARG A 206 -1.92 20.24 0.44
C ARG A 206 -0.76 21.11 0.90
N ASP A 207 -0.27 20.91 2.12
CA ASP A 207 0.65 21.86 2.77
C ASP A 207 2.00 21.96 2.04
N PHE A 208 2.51 20.83 1.56
CA PHE A 208 3.82 20.76 0.89
C PHE A 208 3.76 19.92 -0.40
N GLY A 209 2.62 19.92 -1.09
CA GLY A 209 2.43 19.02 -2.21
C GLY A 209 1.40 19.51 -3.22
N ARG A 210 1.04 18.58 -4.09
CA ARG A 210 0.13 18.80 -5.21
C ARG A 210 -1.35 18.62 -4.85
N ASN A 211 -1.65 18.26 -3.61
CA ASN A 211 -2.96 17.80 -3.15
C ASN A 211 -3.51 16.67 -4.05
N GLY A 212 -2.72 15.65 -4.24
CA GLY A 212 -3.04 14.52 -5.11
C GLY A 212 -1.79 14.00 -5.83
N ILE A 213 -2.02 13.30 -6.94
CA ILE A 213 -0.95 12.73 -7.74
C ILE A 213 -0.29 13.82 -8.59
N GLY A 214 1.02 13.99 -8.41
CA GLY A 214 1.84 14.96 -9.15
C GLY A 214 3.05 14.32 -9.81
N LEU A 215 3.60 15.06 -10.78
CA LEU A 215 4.87 14.76 -11.43
C LEU A 215 5.87 15.84 -11.04
N ASP A 216 6.90 15.45 -10.29
CA ASP A 216 7.94 16.33 -9.80
C ASP A 216 9.34 15.93 -10.31
N THR A 217 10.33 16.77 -10.05
CA THR A 217 11.67 16.57 -10.61
C THR A 217 12.79 16.60 -9.57
N LEU A 218 13.80 15.75 -9.79
CA LEU A 218 15.08 15.78 -9.08
C LEU A 218 16.10 16.73 -9.72
N LYS A 219 15.81 17.23 -10.92
CA LYS A 219 16.64 18.23 -11.63
C LYS A 219 16.60 19.57 -10.90
N HIS A 220 17.41 20.50 -11.36
CA HIS A 220 17.28 21.90 -10.94
C HIS A 220 15.91 22.43 -11.36
N SER A 221 15.20 23.06 -10.44
CA SER A 221 13.86 23.59 -10.63
C SER A 221 13.65 24.79 -9.72
N ASN A 222 12.81 25.73 -10.13
CA ASN A 222 12.31 26.83 -9.28
C ASN A 222 10.96 26.47 -8.61
N ASP A 223 10.41 25.29 -8.91
CA ASP A 223 9.17 24.82 -8.29
C ASP A 223 9.41 24.43 -6.83
N LYS A 224 8.69 25.09 -5.94
CA LYS A 224 8.86 24.93 -4.48
C LYS A 224 8.61 23.50 -4.00
N ILE A 225 7.69 22.77 -4.63
CA ILE A 225 7.33 21.40 -4.27
C ILE A 225 8.45 20.44 -4.65
N SER A 226 8.95 20.53 -5.89
CA SER A 226 10.10 19.76 -6.36
C SER A 226 11.35 20.01 -5.49
N LEU A 227 11.62 21.26 -5.12
CA LEU A 227 12.73 21.63 -4.22
C LEU A 227 12.54 21.01 -2.83
N HIS A 228 11.33 21.10 -2.26
CA HIS A 228 11.02 20.53 -0.96
C HIS A 228 11.30 19.02 -0.91
N TYR A 229 10.76 18.25 -1.86
CA TYR A 229 10.98 16.81 -1.89
C TYR A 229 12.42 16.44 -2.25
N LYS A 230 13.07 17.16 -3.18
CA LYS A 230 14.49 16.96 -3.47
C LYS A 230 15.36 17.10 -2.23
N SER A 231 15.10 18.10 -1.38
CA SER A 231 15.85 18.29 -0.13
C SER A 231 15.64 17.15 0.87
N LYS A 232 14.48 16.51 0.84
CA LYS A 232 14.10 15.39 1.73
C LYS A 232 14.42 14.00 1.16
N LEU A 233 14.98 13.88 -0.02
CA LEU A 233 15.34 12.58 -0.59
C LEU A 233 16.45 11.92 0.22
N ILE A 234 16.15 10.75 0.83
CA ILE A 234 17.05 10.01 1.72
C ILE A 234 17.64 8.76 1.09
N SER A 235 16.91 8.11 0.18
CA SER A 235 17.40 6.90 -0.50
C SER A 235 16.54 6.54 -1.70
N ALA A 236 17.03 5.57 -2.49
CA ALA A 236 16.26 4.93 -3.55
C ALA A 236 16.33 3.40 -3.40
N GLY A 237 15.33 2.70 -3.94
CA GLY A 237 15.26 1.25 -3.88
C GLY A 237 14.54 0.66 -5.08
N ARG A 238 14.74 -0.63 -5.30
CA ARG A 238 14.13 -1.35 -6.42
C ARG A 238 13.37 -2.56 -5.93
N VAL A 239 12.14 -2.71 -6.39
CA VAL A 239 11.35 -3.92 -6.18
C VAL A 239 11.92 -5.02 -7.10
N VAL A 240 12.42 -6.09 -6.50
CA VAL A 240 13.07 -7.22 -7.20
C VAL A 240 12.39 -8.56 -6.95
N ARG A 241 11.42 -8.58 -6.04
CA ARG A 241 10.61 -9.75 -5.68
C ARG A 241 9.25 -9.28 -5.18
N SER A 242 8.26 -10.16 -5.16
CA SER A 242 6.98 -9.91 -4.48
C SER A 242 7.13 -10.10 -2.97
N TYR A 243 6.47 -9.25 -2.20
CA TYR A 243 6.50 -9.34 -0.73
C TYR A 243 5.69 -10.55 -0.26
N ARG A 244 6.19 -11.21 0.78
CA ARG A 244 5.54 -12.36 1.45
C ARG A 244 5.81 -12.25 2.94
N TRP A 245 4.87 -11.69 3.66
CA TRP A 245 4.98 -11.43 5.09
C TRP A 245 5.16 -12.70 5.93
N ASP A 246 4.58 -13.82 5.49
CA ASP A 246 4.65 -15.13 6.15
C ASP A 246 6.07 -15.75 6.18
N ARG A 247 6.97 -15.28 5.31
CA ARG A 247 8.38 -15.70 5.28
C ARG A 247 9.28 -14.85 6.18
N THR A 248 8.79 -13.77 6.75
CA THR A 248 9.56 -12.89 7.65
C THR A 248 9.43 -13.28 9.12
N ILE A 249 8.60 -14.28 9.43
CA ILE A 249 8.36 -14.82 10.78
C ILE A 249 9.09 -16.16 10.93
N ARG A 250 10.40 -16.18 10.64
CA ARG A 250 11.29 -17.29 10.99
C ARG A 250 12.34 -16.83 11.96
#